data_dfa4fd7ecfaa6bf1074b4dd64fee2c98
#
_entry.id   dfa4fd7ecfaa6bf1074b4dd64fee2c98
#
_cell.length_a   1.000
_cell.length_b   1.000
_cell.length_c   1.000
_cell.angle_alpha   90.00
_cell.angle_beta   90.00
_cell.angle_gamma   90.00
#
_symmetry.space_group_name_H-M   'P 1'
#
loop_
_entity.id
_entity.type
_entity.pdbx_description
1 polymer ?
#
loop_
_entity_poly.entity_id
_entity_poly.type
_entity_poly.pdbx_seq_one_letter_code
_entity_poly.pdbx_strand_id
1 'polypeptide(L)'
;CVILLDEVDRVKEADIIYSFCEDLLKKSLILIANNPEWFTQLDDRVKSRLIAEKLEFQPYNARETEGILKMRVDYAFVPGVWDEEALQSIIDRAIEIKDIRSGLYLLRESGNFAEMKASRKIKMEYAEKALSKFDDFKIKKSSEFGEAEQTILNLIKENSGKTVKELHTLVVNDFSYRTFHRKIDELKKNNMIEVIEVPGKSSIINYSKKLTDF
;
A
#
# COMPACT_ATOMS: atom_id res chain seq x y z
N CYS A 1 29.03 3.19 -16.23
CA CYS A 1 27.75 3.89 -15.94
C CYS A 1 27.07 3.31 -14.73
N VAL A 2 26.17 4.06 -14.12
CA VAL A 2 25.26 3.59 -13.06
C VAL A 2 23.85 3.61 -13.65
N ILE A 3 23.14 2.49 -13.55
CA ILE A 3 21.77 2.34 -14.00
C ILE A 3 20.94 2.03 -12.76
N LEU A 4 19.89 2.83 -12.55
CA LEU A 4 18.91 2.63 -11.50
C LEU A 4 17.55 2.38 -12.16
N LEU A 5 16.94 1.25 -11.86
CA LEU A 5 15.60 0.89 -12.32
C LEU A 5 14.68 0.78 -11.12
N ASP A 6 13.69 1.65 -11.05
CA ASP A 6 12.65 1.63 -10.03
C ASP A 6 11.41 0.86 -10.52
N GLU A 7 10.69 0.22 -9.59
CA GLU A 7 9.51 -0.63 -9.89
C GLU A 7 9.80 -1.72 -10.92
N VAL A 8 10.97 -2.32 -10.87
CA VAL A 8 11.43 -3.31 -11.86
C VAL A 8 10.56 -4.56 -11.92
N ASP A 9 9.82 -4.85 -10.86
CA ASP A 9 8.81 -5.91 -10.80
C ASP A 9 7.59 -5.68 -11.73
N ARG A 10 7.45 -4.47 -12.31
CA ARG A 10 6.45 -4.13 -13.32
C ARG A 10 6.94 -4.31 -14.75
N VAL A 11 8.23 -4.53 -14.94
CA VAL A 11 8.83 -4.75 -16.27
C VAL A 11 8.36 -6.12 -16.79
N LYS A 12 7.67 -6.11 -17.94
CA LYS A 12 7.13 -7.33 -18.54
C LYS A 12 8.19 -8.19 -19.23
N GLU A 13 9.23 -7.54 -19.77
CA GLU A 13 10.30 -8.16 -20.53
C GLU A 13 11.60 -8.14 -19.72
N ALA A 14 11.92 -9.22 -19.01
CA ALA A 14 13.15 -9.34 -18.25
C ALA A 14 14.41 -9.32 -19.13
N ASP A 15 14.28 -9.50 -20.44
CA ASP A 15 15.37 -9.47 -21.41
C ASP A 15 16.12 -8.11 -21.41
N ILE A 16 15.44 -7.02 -21.07
CA ILE A 16 16.09 -5.70 -20.95
C ILE A 16 17.14 -5.69 -19.84
N ILE A 17 16.86 -6.40 -18.73
CA ILE A 17 17.79 -6.52 -17.60
C ILE A 17 18.99 -7.38 -18.03
N TYR A 18 18.72 -8.45 -18.77
CA TYR A 18 19.77 -9.31 -19.35
C TYR A 18 20.69 -8.50 -20.26
N SER A 19 20.13 -7.69 -21.18
CA SER A 19 20.93 -6.81 -22.06
C SER A 19 21.80 -5.83 -21.27
N PHE A 20 21.29 -5.22 -20.21
CA PHE A 20 22.12 -4.38 -19.33
C PHE A 20 23.27 -5.17 -18.68
N CYS A 21 23.04 -6.44 -18.39
CA CYS A 21 24.10 -7.30 -17.84
C CYS A 21 25.14 -7.72 -18.86
N GLU A 22 24.80 -7.92 -20.13
CA GLU A 22 25.72 -8.40 -21.17
C GLU A 22 26.40 -7.27 -21.94
N ASP A 23 25.63 -6.28 -22.40
CA ASP A 23 26.09 -5.30 -23.38
C ASP A 23 26.96 -4.19 -22.76
N LEU A 24 26.88 -3.97 -21.46
CA LEU A 24 27.62 -2.91 -20.79
C LEU A 24 28.87 -3.46 -20.07
N LEU A 25 30.04 -3.02 -20.49
CA LEU A 25 31.33 -3.49 -19.94
C LEU A 25 31.61 -3.02 -18.51
N LYS A 26 31.35 -1.72 -18.22
CA LYS A 26 31.57 -1.13 -16.89
C LYS A 26 30.25 -0.54 -16.40
N LYS A 27 29.60 -1.25 -15.48
CA LYS A 27 28.27 -0.87 -14.97
C LYS A 27 28.14 -1.12 -13.48
N SER A 28 27.28 -0.33 -12.85
CA SER A 28 26.63 -0.65 -11.57
C SER A 28 25.15 -0.65 -11.83
N LEU A 29 24.44 -1.71 -11.45
CA LEU A 29 23.01 -1.86 -11.66
C LEU A 29 22.32 -1.89 -10.29
N ILE A 30 21.38 -0.97 -10.10
CA ILE A 30 20.55 -0.88 -8.89
C ILE A 30 19.12 -1.14 -9.32
N LEU A 31 18.54 -2.20 -8.80
CA LEU A 31 17.17 -2.62 -9.10
C LEU A 31 16.30 -2.44 -7.86
N ILE A 32 15.20 -1.72 -7.96
CA ILE A 32 14.25 -1.49 -6.87
C ILE A 32 12.95 -2.21 -7.23
N ALA A 33 12.52 -3.12 -6.37
CA ALA A 33 11.29 -3.89 -6.53
C ALA A 33 10.44 -3.80 -5.27
N ASN A 34 9.13 -3.72 -5.43
CA ASN A 34 8.18 -3.75 -4.31
C ASN A 34 7.78 -5.19 -3.96
N ASN A 35 7.85 -6.12 -4.92
CA ASN A 35 7.56 -7.52 -4.69
C ASN A 35 8.86 -8.29 -4.36
N PRO A 36 9.02 -8.83 -3.13
CA PRO A 36 10.22 -9.57 -2.73
C PRO A 36 10.40 -10.87 -3.52
N GLU A 37 9.33 -11.43 -4.07
CA GLU A 37 9.36 -12.67 -4.86
C GLU A 37 9.74 -12.43 -6.32
N TRP A 38 9.74 -11.18 -6.79
CA TRP A 38 10.05 -10.85 -8.17
C TRP A 38 11.36 -11.49 -8.66
N PHE A 39 12.41 -11.41 -7.87
CA PHE A 39 13.71 -11.98 -8.23
C PHE A 39 13.64 -13.50 -8.43
N THR A 40 12.82 -14.21 -7.65
CA THR A 40 12.67 -15.67 -7.77
C THR A 40 11.92 -16.10 -9.04
N GLN A 41 11.10 -15.19 -9.58
CA GLN A 41 10.31 -15.41 -10.79
C GLN A 41 11.08 -15.10 -12.09
N LEU A 42 12.26 -14.48 -11.99
CA LEU A 42 13.11 -14.22 -13.14
C LEU A 42 13.61 -15.54 -13.79
N ASP A 43 13.87 -15.48 -15.09
CA ASP A 43 14.53 -16.55 -15.83
C ASP A 43 15.92 -16.83 -15.25
N ASP A 44 16.33 -18.10 -15.20
CA ASP A 44 17.63 -18.50 -14.63
C ASP A 44 18.83 -17.89 -15.38
N ARG A 45 18.67 -17.56 -16.67
CA ARG A 45 19.69 -16.83 -17.45
C ARG A 45 19.93 -15.44 -16.86
N VAL A 46 18.86 -14.72 -16.50
CA VAL A 46 18.95 -13.37 -15.91
C VAL A 46 19.52 -13.46 -14.50
N LYS A 47 19.02 -14.39 -13.68
CA LYS A 47 19.52 -14.60 -12.31
C LYS A 47 21.03 -14.87 -12.26
N SER A 48 21.51 -15.76 -13.14
CA SER A 48 22.94 -16.14 -13.19
C SER A 48 23.87 -14.99 -13.55
N ARG A 49 23.36 -13.97 -14.24
CA ARG A 49 24.13 -12.78 -14.63
C ARG A 49 24.02 -11.63 -13.61
N LEU A 50 22.88 -11.54 -12.92
CA LEU A 50 22.66 -10.47 -11.95
C LEU A 50 23.59 -10.57 -10.73
N ILE A 51 23.82 -11.76 -10.16
CA ILE A 51 24.59 -12.00 -8.93
C ILE A 51 24.49 -10.81 -7.95
N ALA A 52 23.23 -10.38 -7.68
CA ALA A 52 22.96 -9.15 -6.98
C ALA A 52 22.99 -9.34 -5.45
N GLU A 53 23.57 -8.38 -4.76
CA GLU A 53 23.38 -8.25 -3.31
C GLU A 53 21.97 -7.75 -3.02
N LYS A 54 21.25 -8.42 -2.11
CA LYS A 54 19.90 -8.05 -1.73
C LYS A 54 19.92 -7.16 -0.49
N LEU A 55 19.37 -5.95 -0.62
CA LEU A 55 19.12 -5.05 0.49
C LEU A 55 17.59 -4.92 0.69
N GLU A 56 17.11 -5.28 1.86
CA GLU A 56 15.70 -5.22 2.20
C GLU A 56 15.41 -4.01 3.10
N PHE A 57 14.50 -3.14 2.66
CA PHE A 57 14.02 -2.00 3.43
C PHE A 57 12.76 -2.40 4.18
N GLN A 58 12.84 -2.41 5.52
CA GLN A 58 11.70 -2.69 6.37
C GLN A 58 10.73 -1.49 6.39
N PRO A 59 9.41 -1.73 6.54
CA PRO A 59 8.46 -0.66 6.77
C PRO A 59 8.83 0.15 8.02
N TYR A 60 8.62 1.46 7.97
CA TYR A 60 8.85 2.33 9.12
C TYR A 60 7.98 1.94 10.31
N ASN A 61 8.56 1.95 11.49
CA ASN A 61 7.84 1.80 12.74
C ASN A 61 7.11 3.10 13.13
N ALA A 62 6.27 3.05 14.19
CA ALA A 62 5.48 4.20 14.63
C ALA A 62 6.34 5.42 14.95
N ARG A 63 7.46 5.23 15.67
CA ARG A 63 8.37 6.31 16.06
C ARG A 63 9.06 6.95 14.85
N GLU A 64 9.47 6.15 13.89
CA GLU A 64 10.09 6.63 12.66
C GLU A 64 9.08 7.39 11.80
N THR A 65 7.85 6.87 11.67
CA THR A 65 6.75 7.52 10.94
C THR A 65 6.45 8.90 11.55
N GLU A 66 6.29 8.97 12.87
CA GLU A 66 6.09 10.22 13.60
C GLU A 66 7.24 11.21 13.36
N GLY A 67 8.49 10.75 13.53
CA GLY A 67 9.68 11.58 13.32
C GLY A 67 9.77 12.15 11.91
N ILE A 68 9.49 11.32 10.90
CA ILE A 68 9.49 11.75 9.48
C ILE A 68 8.40 12.79 9.22
N LEU A 69 7.17 12.57 9.71
CA LEU A 69 6.06 13.51 9.49
C LEU A 69 6.29 14.84 10.21
N LYS A 70 6.77 14.82 11.47
CA LYS A 70 7.14 16.03 12.21
C LYS A 70 8.23 16.83 11.49
N MET A 71 9.29 16.17 11.02
CA MET A 71 10.33 16.82 10.24
C MET A 71 9.77 17.46 8.95
N ARG A 72 8.82 16.82 8.28
CA ARG A 72 8.17 17.38 7.09
C ARG A 72 7.30 18.59 7.43
N VAL A 73 6.63 18.59 8.59
CA VAL A 73 5.87 19.74 9.09
C VAL A 73 6.81 20.94 9.33
N ASP A 74 7.94 20.73 9.98
CA ASP A 74 8.93 21.76 10.23
C ASP A 74 9.48 22.43 8.95
N TYR A 75 9.60 21.66 7.87
CA TYR A 75 10.07 22.19 6.57
C TYR A 75 8.97 22.85 5.74
N ALA A 76 7.73 22.38 5.84
CA ALA A 76 6.68 22.75 4.91
C ALA A 76 5.69 23.78 5.47
N PHE A 77 5.65 23.95 6.78
CA PHE A 77 4.67 24.81 7.43
C PHE A 77 5.33 25.90 8.28
N VAL A 78 4.61 27.00 8.49
CA VAL A 78 5.05 28.06 9.41
C VAL A 78 5.09 27.50 10.84
N PRO A 79 6.15 27.79 11.61
CA PRO A 79 6.24 27.33 13.00
C PRO A 79 5.00 27.69 13.82
N GLY A 80 4.49 26.71 14.55
CA GLY A 80 3.34 26.88 15.43
C GLY A 80 1.98 27.07 14.76
N VAL A 81 1.87 26.77 13.43
CA VAL A 81 0.60 26.81 12.71
C VAL A 81 -0.31 25.64 13.04
N TRP A 82 0.23 24.50 13.43
CA TRP A 82 -0.51 23.31 13.80
C TRP A 82 -0.97 23.34 15.24
N ASP A 83 -2.23 23.01 15.49
CA ASP A 83 -2.68 22.57 16.80
C ASP A 83 -2.16 21.15 17.04
N GLU A 84 -1.64 20.88 18.24
CA GLU A 84 -0.93 19.62 18.54
C GLU A 84 -1.82 18.38 18.38
N GLU A 85 -3.07 18.47 18.84
CA GLU A 85 -4.06 17.39 18.68
C GLU A 85 -4.38 17.09 17.21
N ALA A 86 -4.49 18.13 16.38
CA ALA A 86 -4.74 17.98 14.96
C ALA A 86 -3.57 17.28 14.24
N LEU A 87 -2.33 17.68 14.57
CA LEU A 87 -1.13 17.04 14.02
C LEU A 87 -1.04 15.59 14.45
N GLN A 88 -1.29 15.31 15.74
CA GLN A 88 -1.21 13.96 16.27
C GLN A 88 -2.23 13.03 15.62
N SER A 89 -3.46 13.48 15.37
CA SER A 89 -4.49 12.69 14.69
C SER A 89 -4.07 12.24 13.28
N ILE A 90 -3.36 13.13 12.54
CA ILE A 90 -2.82 12.79 11.21
C ILE A 90 -1.68 11.78 11.32
N ILE A 91 -0.80 11.95 12.30
CA ILE A 91 0.33 11.04 12.55
C ILE A 91 -0.20 9.64 12.91
N ASP A 92 -1.15 9.54 13.84
CA ASP A 92 -1.74 8.28 14.27
C ASP A 92 -2.40 7.55 13.10
N ARG A 93 -3.10 8.29 12.24
CA ARG A 93 -3.70 7.73 11.03
C ARG A 93 -2.65 7.21 10.04
N ALA A 94 -1.55 7.92 9.85
CA ALA A 94 -0.46 7.49 8.98
C ALA A 94 0.24 6.22 9.51
N ILE A 95 0.41 6.12 10.83
CA ILE A 95 0.95 4.93 11.51
C ILE A 95 0.02 3.72 11.30
N GLU A 96 -1.28 3.92 11.47
CA GLU A 96 -2.28 2.88 11.27
C GLU A 96 -2.29 2.35 9.83
N ILE A 97 -2.24 3.25 8.84
CA ILE A 97 -2.21 2.92 7.42
C ILE A 97 -0.86 2.30 7.01
N LYS A 98 0.20 2.53 7.79
CA LYS A 98 1.60 2.16 7.49
C LYS A 98 2.09 2.76 6.16
N ASP A 99 1.63 3.96 5.83
CA ASP A 99 1.97 4.65 4.59
C ASP A 99 2.25 6.14 4.81
N ILE A 100 3.54 6.50 4.70
CA ILE A 100 3.99 7.89 4.85
C ILE A 100 3.41 8.81 3.77
N ARG A 101 3.20 8.31 2.54
CA ARG A 101 2.63 9.10 1.44
C ARG A 101 1.21 9.55 1.77
N SER A 102 0.42 8.67 2.37
CA SER A 102 -0.91 9.02 2.91
C SER A 102 -0.83 10.06 4.00
N GLY A 103 0.14 9.95 4.93
CA GLY A 103 0.39 10.97 5.96
C GLY A 103 0.72 12.34 5.37
N LEU A 104 1.63 12.39 4.40
CA LEU A 104 1.99 13.63 3.69
C LEU A 104 0.80 14.25 2.94
N TYR A 105 -0.03 13.40 2.31
CA TYR A 105 -1.27 13.86 1.69
C TYR A 105 -2.21 14.51 2.69
N LEU A 106 -2.42 13.87 3.85
CA LEU A 106 -3.30 14.36 4.90
C LEU A 106 -2.80 15.68 5.49
N LEU A 107 -1.48 15.83 5.73
CA LEU A 107 -0.89 17.09 6.16
C LEU A 107 -1.18 18.23 5.17
N ARG A 108 -0.95 17.97 3.88
CA ARG A 108 -1.21 18.95 2.81
C ARG A 108 -2.69 19.33 2.74
N GLU A 109 -3.60 18.37 2.77
CA GLU A 109 -5.04 18.63 2.67
C GLU A 109 -5.56 19.40 3.89
N SER A 110 -5.07 19.09 5.07
CA SER A 110 -5.41 19.86 6.29
C SER A 110 -4.98 21.34 6.17
N GLY A 111 -3.78 21.57 5.62
CA GLY A 111 -3.30 22.92 5.30
C GLY A 111 -4.20 23.62 4.29
N ASN A 112 -4.53 22.96 3.18
CA ASN A 112 -5.43 23.51 2.15
C ASN A 112 -6.80 23.91 2.73
N PHE A 113 -7.38 23.07 3.62
CA PHE A 113 -8.66 23.41 4.27
C PHE A 113 -8.56 24.61 5.19
N ALA A 114 -7.43 24.77 5.91
CA ALA A 114 -7.19 25.94 6.73
C ALA A 114 -7.04 27.22 5.87
N GLU A 115 -6.30 27.16 4.77
CA GLU A 115 -6.13 28.27 3.83
C GLU A 115 -7.45 28.69 3.18
N MET A 116 -8.27 27.72 2.73
CA MET A 116 -9.62 28.00 2.18
C MET A 116 -10.53 28.74 3.17
N LYS A 117 -10.27 28.60 4.46
CA LYS A 117 -11.00 29.31 5.54
C LYS A 117 -10.27 30.54 6.05
N ALA A 118 -9.17 30.95 5.41
CA ALA A 118 -8.31 32.05 5.85
C ALA A 118 -7.89 31.91 7.33
N SER A 119 -7.75 30.68 7.81
CA SER A 119 -7.33 30.39 9.18
C SER A 119 -5.82 30.47 9.31
N ARG A 120 -5.34 31.11 10.40
CA ARG A 120 -3.92 31.17 10.74
C ARG A 120 -3.43 29.93 11.50
N LYS A 121 -4.33 29.02 11.83
CA LYS A 121 -4.06 27.77 12.56
C LYS A 121 -4.72 26.60 11.86
N ILE A 122 -4.03 25.48 11.85
CA ILE A 122 -4.57 24.20 11.38
C ILE A 122 -5.13 23.47 12.60
N LYS A 123 -6.46 23.60 12.76
CA LYS A 123 -7.22 23.04 13.87
C LYS A 123 -7.72 21.63 13.57
N MET A 124 -8.20 20.93 14.60
CA MET A 124 -8.75 19.57 14.49
C MET A 124 -9.85 19.47 13.42
N GLU A 125 -10.71 20.46 13.28
CA GLU A 125 -11.77 20.50 12.26
C GLU A 125 -11.26 20.37 10.81
N TYR A 126 -10.03 20.84 10.53
CA TYR A 126 -9.41 20.72 9.19
C TYR A 126 -8.75 19.37 9.00
N ALA A 127 -8.14 18.83 10.06
CA ALA A 127 -7.62 17.47 10.06
C ALA A 127 -8.73 16.44 9.85
N GLU A 128 -9.86 16.56 10.54
CA GLU A 128 -11.04 15.69 10.37
C GLU A 128 -11.60 15.74 8.95
N LYS A 129 -11.69 16.93 8.34
CA LYS A 129 -12.10 17.06 6.93
C LYS A 129 -11.14 16.39 5.96
N ALA A 130 -9.83 16.49 6.23
CA ALA A 130 -8.83 15.81 5.41
C ALA A 130 -8.93 14.29 5.54
N LEU A 131 -9.13 13.79 6.76
CA LEU A 131 -9.35 12.36 7.04
C LEU A 131 -10.61 11.84 6.34
N SER A 132 -11.75 12.54 6.49
CA SER A 132 -13.00 12.18 5.83
C SER A 132 -12.84 12.15 4.30
N LYS A 133 -12.24 13.18 3.71
CA LYS A 133 -11.97 13.22 2.26
C LYS A 133 -11.08 12.05 1.80
N PHE A 134 -10.09 11.69 2.60
CA PHE A 134 -9.20 10.58 2.29
C PHE A 134 -9.93 9.23 2.36
N ASP A 135 -10.79 9.04 3.35
CA ASP A 135 -11.60 7.84 3.50
C ASP A 135 -12.64 7.73 2.37
N ASP A 136 -13.30 8.83 2.00
CA ASP A 136 -14.21 8.89 0.84
C ASP A 136 -13.50 8.52 -0.47
N PHE A 137 -12.26 8.97 -0.65
CA PHE A 137 -11.46 8.61 -1.82
C PHE A 137 -11.15 7.11 -1.85
N LYS A 138 -10.85 6.50 -0.70
CA LYS A 138 -10.67 5.05 -0.58
C LYS A 138 -11.97 4.29 -0.84
N ILE A 139 -13.11 4.79 -0.36
CA ILE A 139 -14.43 4.20 -0.59
C ILE A 139 -14.80 4.28 -2.08
N LYS A 140 -14.60 5.42 -2.74
CA LYS A 140 -14.83 5.56 -4.19
C LYS A 140 -13.96 4.57 -4.99
N LYS A 141 -12.70 4.40 -4.61
CA LYS A 141 -11.82 3.40 -5.23
C LYS A 141 -12.30 1.97 -4.99
N SER A 142 -13.05 1.71 -3.90
CA SER A 142 -13.69 0.41 -3.66
C SER A 142 -15.03 0.25 -4.40
N SER A 143 -15.75 1.33 -4.67
CA SER A 143 -17.00 1.30 -5.46
C SER A 143 -16.78 1.18 -6.98
N GLU A 144 -15.53 1.35 -7.45
CA GLU A 144 -15.13 1.04 -8.82
C GLU A 144 -14.97 -0.46 -9.08
N PHE A 145 -15.05 -1.29 -8.01
CA PHE A 145 -15.10 -2.74 -8.16
C PHE A 145 -16.46 -3.16 -8.74
N GLY A 146 -16.44 -4.10 -9.67
CA GLY A 146 -17.65 -4.70 -10.21
C GLY A 146 -18.47 -5.42 -9.12
N GLU A 147 -19.73 -5.75 -9.43
CA GLU A 147 -20.64 -6.43 -8.49
C GLU A 147 -20.02 -7.70 -7.88
N ALA A 148 -19.24 -8.44 -8.66
CA ALA A 148 -18.57 -9.66 -8.22
C ALA A 148 -17.55 -9.41 -7.11
N GLU A 149 -16.73 -8.37 -7.24
CA GLU A 149 -15.72 -7.99 -6.23
C GLU A 149 -16.37 -7.47 -4.97
N GLN A 150 -17.44 -6.70 -5.10
CA GLN A 150 -18.20 -6.20 -3.96
C GLN A 150 -18.84 -7.34 -3.16
N THR A 151 -19.43 -8.32 -3.86
CA THR A 151 -20.01 -9.52 -3.23
C THR A 151 -18.95 -10.29 -2.45
N ILE A 152 -17.78 -10.54 -3.05
CA ILE A 152 -16.68 -11.25 -2.40
C ILE A 152 -16.12 -10.43 -1.22
N LEU A 153 -15.99 -9.10 -1.35
CA LEU A 153 -15.51 -8.24 -0.27
C LEU A 153 -16.46 -8.25 0.94
N ASN A 154 -17.77 -8.18 0.70
CA ASN A 154 -18.79 -8.28 1.76
C ASN A 154 -18.75 -9.65 2.44
N LEU A 155 -18.63 -10.72 1.66
CA LEU A 155 -18.45 -12.07 2.21
C LEU A 155 -17.24 -12.18 3.14
N ILE A 156 -16.10 -11.61 2.74
CA ILE A 156 -14.88 -11.60 3.56
C ILE A 156 -15.07 -10.73 4.80
N LYS A 157 -15.75 -9.60 4.69
CA LYS A 157 -16.06 -8.71 5.81
C LYS A 157 -16.85 -9.42 6.91
N GLU A 158 -17.87 -10.19 6.53
CA GLU A 158 -18.70 -10.96 7.45
C GLU A 158 -18.01 -12.21 7.99
N ASN A 159 -17.01 -12.73 7.28
CA ASN A 159 -16.35 -14.01 7.58
C ASN A 159 -14.82 -13.86 7.69
N SER A 160 -14.34 -12.75 8.22
CA SER A 160 -12.90 -12.48 8.40
C SER A 160 -12.23 -13.57 9.26
N GLY A 161 -11.04 -14.00 8.86
CA GLY A 161 -10.29 -15.06 9.55
C GLY A 161 -10.54 -16.47 9.03
N LYS A 162 -11.40 -16.64 8.03
CA LYS A 162 -11.60 -17.95 7.37
C LYS A 162 -10.57 -18.18 6.27
N THR A 163 -10.39 -19.45 5.93
CA THR A 163 -9.52 -19.84 4.81
C THR A 163 -10.17 -19.58 3.46
N VAL A 164 -9.34 -19.43 2.40
CA VAL A 164 -9.81 -19.26 1.02
C VAL A 164 -10.80 -20.36 0.61
N LYS A 165 -10.55 -21.60 1.03
CA LYS A 165 -11.42 -22.75 0.71
C LYS A 165 -12.78 -22.62 1.40
N GLU A 166 -12.81 -22.27 2.68
CA GLU A 166 -14.06 -22.08 3.45
C GLU A 166 -14.88 -20.93 2.88
N LEU A 167 -14.24 -19.81 2.53
CA LEU A 167 -14.92 -18.67 1.89
C LEU A 167 -15.50 -19.06 0.52
N HIS A 168 -14.73 -19.78 -0.32
CA HIS A 168 -15.24 -20.24 -1.61
C HIS A 168 -16.45 -21.16 -1.47
N THR A 169 -16.49 -22.04 -0.44
CA THR A 169 -17.63 -22.94 -0.22
C THR A 169 -18.96 -22.18 -0.02
N LEU A 170 -18.90 -20.95 0.51
CA LEU A 170 -20.08 -20.10 0.72
C LEU A 170 -20.61 -19.47 -0.57
N VAL A 171 -19.82 -19.40 -1.64
CA VAL A 171 -20.17 -18.79 -2.93
C VAL A 171 -19.88 -19.70 -4.12
N VAL A 172 -19.85 -21.01 -3.88
CA VAL A 172 -19.52 -22.02 -4.91
C VAL A 172 -20.49 -21.99 -6.10
N ASN A 173 -21.74 -21.58 -5.88
CA ASN A 173 -22.75 -21.46 -6.92
C ASN A 173 -22.60 -20.20 -7.77
N ASP A 174 -21.95 -19.17 -7.26
CA ASP A 174 -21.82 -17.86 -7.92
C ASP A 174 -20.47 -17.71 -8.63
N PHE A 175 -19.42 -18.34 -8.09
CA PHE A 175 -18.05 -18.18 -8.60
C PHE A 175 -17.31 -19.52 -8.70
N SER A 176 -16.70 -19.77 -9.85
CA SER A 176 -15.72 -20.86 -9.95
C SER A 176 -14.51 -20.57 -9.06
N TYR A 177 -13.83 -21.63 -8.57
CA TYR A 177 -12.66 -21.49 -7.70
C TYR A 177 -11.56 -20.61 -8.33
N ARG A 178 -11.33 -20.72 -9.63
CA ARG A 178 -10.36 -19.92 -10.37
C ARG A 178 -10.76 -18.44 -10.41
N THR A 179 -12.03 -18.15 -10.65
CA THR A 179 -12.55 -16.78 -10.66
C THR A 179 -12.46 -16.17 -9.27
N PHE A 180 -12.85 -16.91 -8.24
CA PHE A 180 -12.79 -16.49 -6.85
C PHE A 180 -11.35 -16.13 -6.46
N HIS A 181 -10.36 -17.00 -6.74
CA HIS A 181 -8.94 -16.70 -6.46
C HIS A 181 -8.44 -15.45 -7.17
N ARG A 182 -8.75 -15.29 -8.45
CA ARG A 182 -8.35 -14.09 -9.19
C ARG A 182 -8.91 -12.82 -8.53
N LYS A 183 -10.17 -12.85 -8.05
CA LYS A 183 -10.80 -11.72 -7.36
C LYS A 183 -10.18 -11.46 -5.97
N ILE A 184 -9.81 -12.50 -5.25
CA ILE A 184 -9.01 -12.38 -4.02
C ILE A 184 -7.69 -11.67 -4.30
N ASP A 185 -6.97 -12.04 -5.36
CA ASP A 185 -5.70 -11.40 -5.73
C ASP A 185 -5.90 -9.92 -6.11
N GLU A 186 -6.98 -9.59 -6.82
CA GLU A 186 -7.35 -8.21 -7.14
C GLU A 186 -7.66 -7.40 -5.87
N LEU A 187 -8.38 -7.94 -4.90
CA LEU A 187 -8.68 -7.30 -3.62
C LEU A 187 -7.43 -7.14 -2.74
N LYS A 188 -6.52 -8.14 -2.74
CA LYS A 188 -5.22 -8.07 -2.07
C LYS A 188 -4.35 -6.95 -2.65
N LYS A 189 -4.25 -6.85 -3.99
CA LYS A 189 -3.50 -5.77 -4.67
C LYS A 189 -4.01 -4.38 -4.35
N ASN A 190 -5.30 -4.26 -4.07
CA ASN A 190 -5.94 -2.99 -3.70
C ASN A 190 -5.96 -2.74 -2.18
N ASN A 191 -5.24 -3.55 -1.38
CA ASN A 191 -5.15 -3.45 0.08
C ASN A 191 -6.51 -3.46 0.79
N MET A 192 -7.49 -4.19 0.23
CA MET A 192 -8.82 -4.36 0.82
C MET A 192 -8.88 -5.53 1.78
N ILE A 193 -8.00 -6.49 1.60
CA ILE A 193 -7.89 -7.70 2.39
C ILE A 193 -6.42 -8.02 2.68
N GLU A 194 -6.18 -8.70 3.78
CA GLU A 194 -4.89 -9.28 4.14
C GLU A 194 -4.95 -10.79 3.97
N VAL A 195 -3.96 -11.36 3.29
CA VAL A 195 -3.86 -12.80 3.07
C VAL A 195 -2.66 -13.32 3.83
N ILE A 196 -2.91 -14.14 4.85
CA ILE A 196 -1.88 -14.75 5.70
C ILE A 196 -1.64 -16.18 5.19
N GLU A 197 -0.45 -16.43 4.70
CA GLU A 197 -0.04 -17.77 4.27
C GLU A 197 0.34 -18.61 5.47
N VAL A 198 -0.33 -19.76 5.61
CA VAL A 198 -0.05 -20.73 6.69
C VAL A 198 0.63 -21.95 6.07
N PRO A 199 1.89 -22.27 6.45
CA PRO A 199 2.59 -23.43 5.90
C PRO A 199 1.78 -24.72 6.06
N GLY A 200 1.53 -25.42 4.94
CA GLY A 200 0.79 -26.69 4.92
C GLY A 200 -0.74 -26.56 5.04
N LYS A 201 -1.29 -25.35 5.05
CA LYS A 201 -2.74 -25.09 5.10
C LYS A 201 -3.14 -24.07 4.01
N SER A 202 -4.45 -23.98 3.76
CA SER A 202 -5.00 -22.92 2.89
C SER A 202 -4.81 -21.55 3.55
N SER A 203 -4.44 -20.54 2.78
CA SER A 203 -4.25 -19.18 3.28
C SER A 203 -5.49 -18.63 3.98
N ILE A 204 -5.29 -17.90 5.07
CA ILE A 204 -6.34 -17.23 5.83
C ILE A 204 -6.53 -15.82 5.27
N ILE A 205 -7.78 -15.40 5.12
CA ILE A 205 -8.13 -14.07 4.62
C ILE A 205 -8.74 -13.24 5.74
N ASN A 206 -8.14 -12.09 6.01
CA ASN A 206 -8.68 -11.09 6.90
C ASN A 206 -9.19 -9.87 6.12
N TYR A 207 -10.34 -9.36 6.54
CA TYR A 207 -10.78 -8.05 6.08
C TYR A 207 -9.85 -6.97 6.69
N SER A 208 -9.31 -6.11 5.84
CA SER A 208 -8.54 -4.96 6.31
C SER A 208 -9.53 -3.93 6.88
N LYS A 209 -9.77 -3.98 8.22
CA LYS A 209 -10.72 -3.10 8.90
C LYS A 209 -10.41 -1.63 8.59
N LYS A 210 -11.42 -0.90 8.12
CA LYS A 210 -11.40 0.54 8.04
C LYS A 210 -12.03 1.11 9.31
N LEU A 211 -11.58 2.28 9.75
CA LEU A 211 -12.12 2.98 10.93
C LEU A 211 -13.62 3.32 10.83
N THR A 212 -14.22 3.21 9.64
CA THR A 212 -15.66 3.41 9.39
C THR A 212 -16.53 2.20 9.69
N ASP A 213 -15.96 1.11 10.18
CA ASP A 213 -16.69 -0.13 10.47
C ASP A 213 -17.00 -0.28 11.98
N PHE A 214 -16.94 0.84 12.75
CA PHE A 214 -17.37 0.93 14.16
C PHE A 214 -18.53 1.88 14.35
#